data_f28429251c508b1cb44927368084fc5a
#
_entry.id   f28429251c508b1cb44927368084fc5a
#
_cell.length_a   1.000
_cell.length_b   1.000
_cell.length_c   1.000
_cell.angle_alpha   90.00
_cell.angle_beta   90.00
_cell.angle_gamma   90.00
#
_symmetry.space_group_name_H-M   'P 1'
#
loop_
_entity.id
_entity.type
_entity.pdbx_description
1 polymer ?
#
loop_
_entity_poly.entity_id
_entity_poly.type
_entity_poly.pdbx_seq_one_letter_code
_entity_poly.pdbx_strand_id
1 'polypeptide(L)'
;ELTPIVAAFRAWQQAEADCAGAQELLSDPEMRELAQEELHRARQERDRLSEELKRLLLPRDPNDDRNVILEVRAGIGGEEGALFAADLLRMYALYAERRGWNMELVYENTTELGGVKEASATIEGQGAWSRLKFEAGTHRVQRVPETESSGRIQTSAATVAVMPEAEEVEFTIDPKDLQIDTFRSSGAGGQHVNKTESAIRITHLPTGTVVELSLIHISEPTRHSLIS
;
A
#
# COMPACT_ATOMS: atom_id res chain seq x y z
N GLU A 1 17.89 -1.73 14.09
CA GLU A 1 16.64 -2.45 14.47
C GLU A 1 16.64 -2.94 15.93
N LEU A 2 17.75 -3.47 16.47
CA LEU A 2 17.81 -3.98 17.85
C LEU A 2 17.98 -2.91 18.93
N THR A 3 18.41 -1.71 18.59
CA THR A 3 18.72 -0.64 19.55
C THR A 3 17.57 -0.31 20.50
N PRO A 4 16.32 -0.10 20.06
CA PRO A 4 15.21 0.20 20.95
C PRO A 4 14.86 -0.99 21.86
N ILE A 5 14.96 -2.22 21.36
CA ILE A 5 14.70 -3.43 22.13
C ILE A 5 15.72 -3.57 23.26
N VAL A 6 17.01 -3.36 22.95
CA VAL A 6 18.09 -3.43 23.95
C VAL A 6 17.94 -2.33 25.00
N ALA A 7 17.54 -1.12 24.60
CA ALA A 7 17.31 -0.01 25.53
C ALA A 7 16.14 -0.32 26.48
N ALA A 8 15.01 -0.78 25.95
CA ALA A 8 13.84 -1.15 26.75
C ALA A 8 14.14 -2.33 27.68
N PHE A 9 14.91 -3.33 27.22
CA PHE A 9 15.29 -4.46 28.03
C PHE A 9 16.20 -4.05 29.20
N ARG A 10 17.18 -3.18 28.97
CA ARG A 10 18.05 -2.65 30.04
C ARG A 10 17.25 -1.85 31.08
N ALA A 11 16.30 -1.04 30.62
CA ALA A 11 15.41 -0.29 31.50
C ALA A 11 14.53 -1.24 32.33
N TRP A 12 14.02 -2.31 31.73
CA TRP A 12 13.25 -3.33 32.45
C TRP A 12 14.09 -4.06 33.49
N GLN A 13 15.34 -4.43 33.17
CA GLN A 13 16.26 -5.04 34.14
C GLN A 13 16.55 -4.12 35.33
N GLN A 14 16.70 -2.81 35.08
CA GLN A 14 16.89 -1.84 36.14
C GLN A 14 15.66 -1.74 37.05
N ALA A 15 14.46 -1.64 36.47
CA ALA A 15 13.22 -1.60 37.24
C ALA A 15 13.01 -2.90 38.07
N GLU A 16 13.44 -4.04 37.58
CA GLU A 16 13.41 -5.32 38.34
C GLU A 16 14.42 -5.32 39.50
N ALA A 17 15.62 -4.79 39.28
CA ALA A 17 16.61 -4.60 40.36
C ALA A 17 16.11 -3.60 41.42
N ASP A 18 15.46 -2.52 40.99
CA ASP A 18 14.87 -1.54 41.92
C ASP A 18 13.74 -2.17 42.74
N CYS A 19 12.92 -3.05 42.14
CA CYS A 19 11.93 -3.82 42.91
C CYS A 19 12.56 -4.72 43.94
N ALA A 20 13.64 -5.42 43.60
CA ALA A 20 14.36 -6.31 44.55
C ALA A 20 14.98 -5.50 45.70
N GLY A 21 15.64 -4.37 45.39
CA GLY A 21 16.22 -3.48 46.40
C GLY A 21 15.17 -2.90 47.36
N ALA A 22 14.04 -2.44 46.81
CA ALA A 22 12.93 -1.93 47.61
C ALA A 22 12.33 -3.04 48.52
N GLN A 23 12.27 -4.29 48.06
CA GLN A 23 11.80 -5.43 48.85
C GLN A 23 12.73 -5.74 50.03
N GLU A 24 14.03 -5.64 49.86
CA GLU A 24 15.01 -5.83 50.94
C GLU A 24 14.84 -4.74 52.02
N LEU A 25 14.62 -3.50 51.62
CA LEU A 25 14.44 -2.39 52.55
C LEU A 25 13.12 -2.44 53.34
N LEU A 26 12.12 -3.23 52.94
CA LEU A 26 10.89 -3.45 53.70
C LEU A 26 11.13 -4.12 55.05
N SER A 27 12.26 -4.80 55.24
CA SER A 27 12.63 -5.43 56.51
C SER A 27 13.06 -4.40 57.57
N ASP A 28 13.46 -3.20 57.17
CA ASP A 28 13.85 -2.11 58.05
C ASP A 28 12.61 -1.28 58.47
N PRO A 29 12.31 -1.21 59.80
CA PRO A 29 11.16 -0.48 60.29
C PRO A 29 11.18 1.04 59.96
N GLU A 30 12.37 1.66 59.89
CA GLU A 30 12.53 3.08 59.62
C GLU A 30 12.33 3.44 58.16
N MET A 31 12.62 2.48 57.24
CA MET A 31 12.53 2.70 55.82
C MET A 31 11.24 2.13 55.18
N ARG A 32 10.41 1.47 55.95
CA ARG A 32 9.26 0.69 55.43
C ARG A 32 8.28 1.48 54.57
N GLU A 33 7.89 2.66 54.99
CA GLU A 33 6.92 3.50 54.26
C GLU A 33 7.52 3.93 52.90
N LEU A 34 8.75 4.41 52.91
CA LEU A 34 9.45 4.83 51.69
C LEU A 34 9.68 3.63 50.76
N ALA A 35 10.09 2.52 51.29
CA ALA A 35 10.31 1.28 50.53
C ALA A 35 9.00 0.75 49.90
N GLN A 36 7.85 0.92 50.56
CA GLN A 36 6.54 0.56 49.96
C GLN A 36 6.19 1.44 48.77
N GLU A 37 6.42 2.76 48.85
CA GLU A 37 6.16 3.67 47.73
C GLU A 37 7.11 3.38 46.57
N GLU A 38 8.39 3.18 46.83
CA GLU A 38 9.36 2.84 45.81
C GLU A 38 9.07 1.48 45.15
N LEU A 39 8.69 0.49 45.91
CA LEU A 39 8.28 -0.81 45.38
C LEU A 39 7.06 -0.70 44.50
N HIS A 40 6.10 0.13 44.88
CA HIS A 40 4.90 0.36 44.06
C HIS A 40 5.26 1.00 42.71
N ARG A 41 6.10 2.05 42.72
CA ARG A 41 6.58 2.72 41.51
C ARG A 41 7.38 1.80 40.60
N ALA A 42 8.34 1.08 41.19
CA ALA A 42 9.19 0.14 40.45
C ALA A 42 8.38 -0.99 39.79
N ARG A 43 7.35 -1.50 40.48
CA ARG A 43 6.43 -2.50 39.89
C ARG A 43 5.64 -1.94 38.73
N GLN A 44 5.07 -0.75 38.85
CA GLN A 44 4.35 -0.12 37.77
C GLN A 44 5.24 0.11 36.54
N GLU A 45 6.46 0.58 36.74
CA GLU A 45 7.41 0.83 35.66
C GLU A 45 7.88 -0.48 35.00
N ARG A 46 8.19 -1.51 35.81
CA ARG A 46 8.51 -2.85 35.30
C ARG A 46 7.39 -3.42 34.43
N ASP A 47 6.15 -3.32 34.89
CA ASP A 47 4.99 -3.85 34.17
C ASP A 47 4.75 -3.06 32.87
N ARG A 48 4.91 -1.73 32.88
CA ARG A 48 4.88 -0.87 31.68
C ARG A 48 5.94 -1.28 30.67
N LEU A 49 7.18 -1.43 31.12
CA LEU A 49 8.31 -1.82 30.27
C LEU A 49 8.16 -3.25 29.74
N SER A 50 7.55 -4.16 30.51
CA SER A 50 7.23 -5.51 30.05
C SER A 50 6.25 -5.49 28.87
N GLU A 51 5.19 -4.66 28.93
CA GLU A 51 4.26 -4.51 27.83
C GLU A 51 4.90 -3.82 26.61
N GLU A 52 5.79 -2.86 26.84
CA GLU A 52 6.56 -2.22 25.77
C GLU A 52 7.47 -3.21 25.08
N LEU A 53 8.20 -4.04 25.82
CA LEU A 53 9.05 -5.11 25.28
C LEU A 53 8.24 -6.11 24.45
N LYS A 54 7.09 -6.53 24.91
CA LYS A 54 6.20 -7.42 24.14
C LYS A 54 5.87 -6.84 22.79
N ARG A 55 5.55 -5.52 22.72
CA ARG A 55 5.26 -4.83 21.45
C ARG A 55 6.48 -4.74 20.53
N LEU A 56 7.66 -4.45 21.11
CA LEU A 56 8.90 -4.34 20.34
C LEU A 56 9.39 -5.69 19.79
N LEU A 57 9.02 -6.79 20.46
CA LEU A 57 9.37 -8.15 20.05
C LEU A 57 8.40 -8.76 19.03
N LEU A 58 7.27 -8.11 18.76
CA LEU A 58 6.36 -8.58 17.71
C LEU A 58 7.08 -8.55 16.36
N PRO A 59 6.93 -9.60 15.54
CA PRO A 59 7.49 -9.61 14.21
C PRO A 59 6.89 -8.46 13.38
N ARG A 60 7.75 -7.63 12.80
CA ARG A 60 7.36 -6.57 11.90
C ARG A 60 7.26 -7.11 10.48
N ASP A 61 6.24 -6.67 9.77
CA ASP A 61 6.13 -6.91 8.33
C ASP A 61 7.27 -6.13 7.64
N PRO A 62 8.11 -6.77 6.81
CA PRO A 62 9.19 -6.09 6.09
C PRO A 62 8.71 -4.95 5.19
N ASN A 63 7.43 -4.96 4.84
CA ASN A 63 6.81 -3.93 4.01
C ASN A 63 6.25 -2.75 4.83
N ASP A 64 6.26 -2.80 6.18
CA ASP A 64 5.60 -1.79 7.02
C ASP A 64 6.08 -0.34 6.76
N ASP A 65 7.32 -0.18 6.35
CA ASP A 65 7.93 1.13 6.04
C ASP A 65 7.83 1.50 4.54
N ARG A 66 7.20 0.66 3.71
CA ARG A 66 7.04 0.93 2.28
C ARG A 66 5.92 1.92 2.00
N ASN A 67 6.06 2.61 0.88
CA ASN A 67 4.99 3.38 0.27
C ASN A 67 3.88 2.45 -0.25
N VAL A 68 2.75 3.02 -0.56
CA VAL A 68 1.54 2.29 -0.95
C VAL A 68 1.06 2.73 -2.32
N ILE A 69 0.71 1.77 -3.15
CA ILE A 69 -0.12 1.96 -4.34
C ILE A 69 -1.55 1.61 -3.92
N LEU A 70 -2.43 2.62 -3.99
CA LEU A 70 -3.86 2.51 -3.67
C LEU A 70 -4.66 2.53 -4.97
N GLU A 71 -5.47 1.51 -5.21
CA GLU A 71 -6.44 1.50 -6.31
C GLU A 71 -7.86 1.45 -5.74
N VAL A 72 -8.73 2.29 -6.28
CA VAL A 72 -10.16 2.30 -5.94
C VAL A 72 -10.96 2.08 -7.21
N ARG A 73 -11.87 1.10 -7.18
CA ARG A 73 -12.74 0.78 -8.33
C ARG A 73 -14.20 0.75 -7.89
N ALA A 74 -15.05 1.40 -8.66
CA ALA A 74 -16.49 1.28 -8.50
C ALA A 74 -16.94 -0.18 -8.73
N GLY A 75 -17.82 -0.66 -7.86
CA GLY A 75 -18.39 -1.99 -7.94
C GLY A 75 -19.89 -1.96 -8.23
N ILE A 76 -20.68 -2.60 -7.38
CA ILE A 76 -22.14 -2.68 -7.51
C ILE A 76 -22.77 -1.32 -7.15
N GLY A 77 -23.74 -0.88 -7.93
CA GLY A 77 -24.49 0.36 -7.67
C GLY A 77 -24.50 1.35 -8.83
N GLY A 78 -23.86 1.03 -9.95
CA GLY A 78 -23.82 1.91 -11.12
C GLY A 78 -23.18 3.25 -10.78
N GLU A 79 -23.87 4.38 -11.09
CA GLU A 79 -23.37 5.73 -10.84
C GLU A 79 -23.12 6.00 -9.33
N GLU A 80 -24.01 5.50 -8.46
CA GLU A 80 -23.83 5.65 -7.01
C GLU A 80 -22.60 4.88 -6.50
N GLY A 81 -22.28 3.73 -7.12
CA GLY A 81 -21.03 3.01 -6.85
C GLY A 81 -19.80 3.84 -7.21
N ALA A 82 -19.86 4.61 -8.30
CA ALA A 82 -18.80 5.52 -8.72
C ALA A 82 -18.68 6.75 -7.80
N LEU A 83 -19.80 7.32 -7.35
CA LEU A 83 -19.81 8.40 -6.35
C LEU A 83 -19.23 7.92 -5.02
N PHE A 84 -19.57 6.71 -4.59
CA PHE A 84 -19.00 6.13 -3.38
C PHE A 84 -17.49 5.87 -3.51
N ALA A 85 -17.02 5.43 -4.67
CA ALA A 85 -15.58 5.29 -4.94
C ALA A 85 -14.85 6.64 -4.85
N ALA A 86 -15.46 7.73 -5.34
CA ALA A 86 -14.94 9.08 -5.18
C ALA A 86 -14.87 9.51 -3.69
N ASP A 87 -15.91 9.19 -2.91
CA ASP A 87 -15.90 9.45 -1.46
C ASP A 87 -14.76 8.71 -0.75
N LEU A 88 -14.51 7.44 -1.11
CA LEU A 88 -13.40 6.65 -0.56
C LEU A 88 -12.05 7.27 -0.93
N LEU A 89 -11.85 7.64 -2.19
CA LEU A 89 -10.62 8.27 -2.65
C LEU A 89 -10.35 9.57 -1.87
N ARG A 90 -11.37 10.40 -1.72
CA ARG A 90 -11.31 11.63 -0.91
C ARG A 90 -11.01 11.34 0.56
N MET A 91 -11.61 10.31 1.14
CA MET A 91 -11.34 9.89 2.51
C MET A 91 -9.87 9.54 2.70
N TYR A 92 -9.29 8.76 1.79
CA TYR A 92 -7.86 8.41 1.86
C TYR A 92 -6.95 9.61 1.66
N ALA A 93 -7.30 10.55 0.76
CA ALA A 93 -6.54 11.79 0.58
C ALA A 93 -6.51 12.62 1.86
N LEU A 94 -7.65 12.83 2.51
CA LEU A 94 -7.74 13.55 3.78
C LEU A 94 -7.03 12.81 4.93
N TYR A 95 -7.05 11.49 4.91
CA TYR A 95 -6.32 10.69 5.89
C TYR A 95 -4.81 10.83 5.71
N ALA A 96 -4.32 10.75 4.47
CA ALA A 96 -2.91 10.95 4.13
C ALA A 96 -2.43 12.35 4.56
N GLU A 97 -3.20 13.39 4.25
CA GLU A 97 -2.90 14.78 4.67
C GLU A 97 -2.77 14.89 6.20
N ARG A 98 -3.72 14.34 6.96
CA ARG A 98 -3.67 14.34 8.45
C ARG A 98 -2.47 13.61 9.02
N ARG A 99 -1.94 12.64 8.28
CA ARG A 99 -0.75 11.88 8.67
C ARG A 99 0.55 12.53 8.22
N GLY A 100 0.48 13.60 7.42
CA GLY A 100 1.63 14.22 6.80
C GLY A 100 2.25 13.34 5.69
N TRP A 101 1.46 12.46 5.09
CA TRP A 101 1.85 11.66 3.93
C TRP A 101 1.55 12.41 2.65
N ASN A 102 2.37 12.20 1.63
CA ASN A 102 2.12 12.71 0.29
C ASN A 102 1.25 11.70 -0.48
N MET A 103 0.17 12.18 -1.09
CA MET A 103 -0.67 11.36 -1.98
C MET A 103 -0.66 11.97 -3.36
N GLU A 104 -0.22 11.21 -4.35
CA GLU A 104 -0.20 11.61 -5.77
C GLU A 104 -1.15 10.71 -6.55
N LEU A 105 -2.06 11.35 -7.28
CA LEU A 105 -3.00 10.66 -8.16
C LEU A 105 -2.30 10.33 -9.48
N VAL A 106 -2.13 9.03 -9.76
CA VAL A 106 -1.45 8.53 -10.97
C VAL A 106 -2.42 8.41 -12.14
N TYR A 107 -3.63 7.94 -11.85
CA TYR A 107 -4.67 7.70 -12.85
C TYR A 107 -6.05 7.89 -12.25
N GLU A 108 -6.97 8.48 -13.03
CA GLU A 108 -8.37 8.63 -12.65
C GLU A 108 -9.28 8.55 -13.88
N ASN A 109 -10.32 7.74 -13.78
CA ASN A 109 -11.40 7.64 -14.75
C ASN A 109 -12.71 8.05 -14.06
N THR A 110 -13.20 9.23 -14.39
CA THR A 110 -14.39 9.83 -13.77
C THR A 110 -15.67 9.58 -14.58
N THR A 111 -16.81 9.75 -13.92
CA THR A 111 -18.13 9.81 -14.57
C THR A 111 -18.57 11.26 -14.78
N GLU A 112 -19.63 11.45 -15.58
CA GLU A 112 -20.19 12.78 -15.83
C GLU A 112 -20.74 13.46 -14.57
N LEU A 113 -21.15 12.69 -13.57
CA LEU A 113 -21.66 13.19 -12.28
C LEU A 113 -20.56 13.35 -11.20
N GLY A 114 -19.29 13.23 -11.60
CA GLY A 114 -18.16 13.37 -10.66
C GLY A 114 -17.85 12.14 -9.84
N GLY A 115 -18.43 10.98 -10.18
CA GLY A 115 -18.05 9.70 -9.62
C GLY A 115 -16.72 9.21 -10.20
N VAL A 116 -16.09 8.25 -9.54
CA VAL A 116 -14.84 7.59 -9.95
C VAL A 116 -15.13 6.15 -10.32
N LYS A 117 -14.90 5.78 -11.59
CA LYS A 117 -14.99 4.38 -12.04
C LYS A 117 -13.77 3.59 -11.57
N GLU A 118 -12.62 4.21 -11.70
CA GLU A 118 -11.33 3.65 -11.33
C GLU A 118 -10.35 4.78 -11.07
N ALA A 119 -9.56 4.67 -10.00
CA ALA A 119 -8.46 5.58 -9.72
C ALA A 119 -7.30 4.80 -9.11
N SER A 120 -6.08 5.24 -9.40
CA SER A 120 -4.84 4.75 -8.80
C SER A 120 -4.04 5.93 -8.26
N ALA A 121 -3.55 5.80 -7.03
CA ALA A 121 -2.75 6.81 -6.36
C ALA A 121 -1.57 6.17 -5.64
N THR A 122 -0.45 6.88 -5.58
CA THR A 122 0.68 6.55 -4.69
C THR A 122 0.54 7.32 -3.39
N ILE A 123 0.83 6.66 -2.26
CA ILE A 123 0.85 7.27 -0.94
C ILE A 123 2.23 7.04 -0.33
N GLU A 124 2.97 8.12 -0.18
CA GLU A 124 4.33 8.12 0.34
C GLU A 124 4.35 8.63 1.78
N GLY A 125 4.93 7.85 2.68
CA GLY A 125 5.07 8.26 4.06
C GLY A 125 5.41 7.12 5.00
N GLN A 126 6.05 7.46 6.11
CA GLN A 126 6.48 6.47 7.09
C GLN A 126 5.29 5.70 7.67
N GLY A 127 5.34 4.38 7.53
CA GLY A 127 4.30 3.48 8.04
C GLY A 127 2.99 3.52 7.24
N ALA A 128 3.01 3.99 5.98
CA ALA A 128 1.82 4.03 5.14
C ALA A 128 1.25 2.62 4.92
N TRP A 129 2.09 1.66 4.53
CA TRP A 129 1.69 0.27 4.37
C TRP A 129 1.14 -0.33 5.66
N SER A 130 1.81 -0.13 6.78
CA SER A 130 1.40 -0.71 8.07
C SER A 130 -0.02 -0.34 8.48
N ARG A 131 -0.54 0.79 7.99
CA ARG A 131 -1.89 1.28 8.27
C ARG A 131 -2.89 0.90 7.20
N LEU A 132 -2.52 1.08 5.93
CA LEU A 132 -3.45 0.93 4.83
C LEU A 132 -3.62 -0.52 4.37
N LYS A 133 -2.70 -1.43 4.69
CA LYS A 133 -2.81 -2.86 4.31
C LYS A 133 -4.12 -3.54 4.75
N PHE A 134 -4.78 -3.04 5.78
CA PHE A 134 -6.05 -3.56 6.27
C PHE A 134 -7.28 -3.02 5.54
N GLU A 135 -7.09 -2.00 4.69
CA GLU A 135 -8.16 -1.40 3.89
C GLU A 135 -8.44 -2.16 2.59
N ALA A 136 -7.57 -3.11 2.23
CA ALA A 136 -7.74 -3.92 1.02
C ALA A 136 -9.01 -4.77 1.12
N GLY A 137 -9.90 -4.61 0.13
CA GLY A 137 -11.13 -5.40 0.07
C GLY A 137 -12.32 -4.65 -0.51
N THR A 138 -13.51 -5.20 -0.30
CA THR A 138 -14.76 -4.60 -0.75
C THR A 138 -15.37 -3.74 0.35
N HIS A 139 -15.53 -2.47 0.07
CA HIS A 139 -16.23 -1.49 0.90
C HIS A 139 -17.68 -1.40 0.45
N ARG A 140 -18.60 -1.33 1.40
CA ARG A 140 -20.03 -1.28 1.16
C ARG A 140 -20.65 -0.11 1.90
N VAL A 141 -21.51 0.64 1.21
CA VAL A 141 -22.30 1.73 1.79
C VAL A 141 -23.78 1.42 1.66
N GLN A 142 -24.54 1.79 2.67
CA GLN A 142 -26.01 1.77 2.67
C GLN A 142 -26.47 3.20 2.97
N ARG A 143 -26.94 3.87 1.94
CA ARG A 143 -27.46 5.25 2.03
C ARG A 143 -28.53 5.48 0.99
N VAL A 144 -29.24 6.58 1.09
CA VAL A 144 -30.06 7.08 -0.01
C VAL A 144 -29.10 7.63 -1.06
N PRO A 145 -29.05 7.05 -2.28
CA PRO A 145 -28.17 7.55 -3.34
C PRO A 145 -28.47 9.00 -3.70
N GLU A 146 -27.46 9.76 -4.10
CA GLU A 146 -27.67 11.12 -4.64
C GLU A 146 -28.49 11.10 -5.95
N THR A 147 -28.46 9.98 -6.65
CA THR A 147 -29.22 9.73 -7.90
C THR A 147 -30.65 9.28 -7.65
N GLU A 148 -31.08 9.08 -6.40
CA GLU A 148 -32.38 8.53 -6.03
C GLU A 148 -33.35 9.63 -5.60
N SER A 149 -34.48 9.76 -6.31
CA SER A 149 -35.51 10.77 -6.02
C SER A 149 -36.57 10.32 -5.04
N SER A 150 -36.73 8.99 -4.84
CA SER A 150 -37.79 8.42 -3.98
C SER A 150 -37.39 8.24 -2.50
N GLY A 151 -36.16 8.60 -2.15
CA GLY A 151 -35.66 8.49 -0.77
C GLY A 151 -35.41 7.05 -0.28
N ARG A 152 -35.31 6.08 -1.18
CA ARG A 152 -35.04 4.69 -0.83
C ARG A 152 -33.57 4.48 -0.53
N ILE A 153 -33.29 3.77 0.57
CA ILE A 153 -31.96 3.30 0.89
C ILE A 153 -31.55 2.19 -0.07
N GLN A 154 -30.41 2.34 -0.70
CA GLN A 154 -29.80 1.35 -1.58
C GLN A 154 -28.41 0.96 -1.06
N THR A 155 -27.90 -0.18 -1.54
CA THR A 155 -26.58 -0.66 -1.22
C THR A 155 -25.67 -0.50 -2.43
N SER A 156 -24.56 0.20 -2.24
CA SER A 156 -23.50 0.33 -3.24
C SER A 156 -22.18 -0.20 -2.69
N ALA A 157 -21.31 -0.63 -3.58
CA ALA A 157 -20.01 -1.16 -3.21
C ALA A 157 -18.90 -0.61 -4.12
N ALA A 158 -17.71 -0.48 -3.55
CA ALA A 158 -16.47 -0.21 -4.27
C ALA A 158 -15.39 -1.14 -3.75
N THR A 159 -14.41 -1.43 -4.58
CA THR A 159 -13.27 -2.28 -4.22
C THR A 159 -12.03 -1.42 -4.06
N VAL A 160 -11.30 -1.65 -2.98
CA VAL A 160 -10.02 -1.02 -2.69
C VAL A 160 -8.93 -2.08 -2.78
N ALA A 161 -7.92 -1.86 -3.60
CA ALA A 161 -6.69 -2.64 -3.60
C ALA A 161 -5.58 -1.80 -2.99
N VAL A 162 -4.79 -2.42 -2.13
CA VAL A 162 -3.64 -1.81 -1.46
C VAL A 162 -2.45 -2.69 -1.72
N MET A 163 -1.42 -2.15 -2.32
CA MET A 163 -0.20 -2.86 -2.67
C MET A 163 1.02 -2.11 -2.15
N PRO A 164 2.05 -2.80 -1.62
CA PRO A 164 3.30 -2.13 -1.30
C PRO A 164 3.97 -1.71 -2.60
N GLU A 165 4.57 -0.52 -2.61
CA GLU A 165 5.39 -0.08 -3.74
C GLU A 165 6.57 -1.05 -3.90
N ALA A 166 6.77 -1.55 -5.11
CA ALA A 166 7.89 -2.42 -5.42
C ALA A 166 9.19 -1.60 -5.38
N GLU A 167 10.23 -2.17 -4.80
CA GLU A 167 11.57 -1.62 -4.96
C GLU A 167 11.98 -1.74 -6.44
N GLU A 168 12.63 -0.69 -6.97
CA GLU A 168 13.28 -0.80 -8.26
C GLU A 168 14.32 -1.93 -8.18
N VAL A 169 14.02 -3.02 -8.83
CA VAL A 169 15.02 -4.08 -9.03
C VAL A 169 15.91 -3.59 -10.15
N GLU A 170 17.15 -3.23 -9.85
CA GLU A 170 18.18 -3.03 -10.87
C GLU A 170 18.39 -4.36 -11.60
N PHE A 171 17.67 -4.53 -12.69
CA PHE A 171 17.80 -5.70 -13.55
C PHE A 171 18.67 -5.31 -14.75
N THR A 172 19.88 -5.85 -14.78
CA THR A 172 20.78 -5.68 -15.93
C THR A 172 20.58 -6.85 -16.87
N ILE A 173 20.05 -6.57 -18.07
CA ILE A 173 19.93 -7.57 -19.13
C ILE A 173 21.25 -7.64 -19.89
N ASP A 174 21.92 -8.79 -19.89
CA ASP A 174 23.07 -9.00 -20.77
C ASP A 174 22.55 -9.16 -22.22
N PRO A 175 23.01 -8.35 -23.18
CA PRO A 175 22.60 -8.49 -24.58
C PRO A 175 22.85 -9.92 -25.19
N LYS A 176 23.76 -10.69 -24.59
CA LYS A 176 24.05 -12.05 -25.00
C LYS A 176 22.92 -13.05 -24.67
N ASP A 177 22.11 -12.69 -23.65
CA ASP A 177 20.97 -13.49 -23.20
C ASP A 177 19.70 -13.17 -23.99
N LEU A 178 19.78 -12.24 -24.95
CA LEU A 178 18.67 -11.87 -25.82
C LEU A 178 18.80 -12.46 -27.18
N GLN A 179 17.81 -13.22 -27.60
CA GLN A 179 17.62 -13.64 -29.00
C GLN A 179 16.61 -12.68 -29.64
N ILE A 180 17.03 -11.99 -30.70
CA ILE A 180 16.22 -11.03 -31.43
C ILE A 180 15.92 -11.61 -32.81
N ASP A 181 14.64 -11.90 -33.03
CA ASP A 181 14.15 -12.44 -34.32
C ASP A 181 13.25 -11.39 -34.99
N THR A 182 13.46 -11.15 -36.27
CA THR A 182 12.56 -10.34 -37.10
C THR A 182 11.64 -11.24 -37.89
N PHE A 183 10.37 -10.91 -37.96
CA PHE A 183 9.39 -11.69 -38.73
C PHE A 183 8.32 -10.75 -39.34
N ARG A 184 7.50 -11.33 -40.22
CA ARG A 184 6.42 -10.59 -40.88
C ARG A 184 5.24 -10.45 -39.93
N SER A 185 4.78 -9.20 -39.73
CA SER A 185 3.60 -8.97 -38.93
C SER A 185 2.36 -9.61 -39.59
N SER A 186 1.56 -10.33 -38.80
CA SER A 186 0.28 -10.89 -39.23
C SER A 186 -0.86 -9.97 -38.78
N GLY A 187 -1.67 -9.48 -39.70
CA GLY A 187 -2.82 -8.65 -39.39
C GLY A 187 -3.56 -8.18 -40.64
N ALA A 188 -4.75 -7.60 -40.48
CA ALA A 188 -5.56 -7.00 -41.51
C ALA A 188 -4.93 -5.69 -42.03
N GLY A 189 -3.84 -5.81 -42.77
CA GLY A 189 -3.11 -4.70 -43.38
C GLY A 189 -2.87 -4.91 -44.85
N GLY A 190 -2.67 -3.83 -45.60
CA GLY A 190 -2.43 -3.86 -47.01
C GLY A 190 -1.12 -4.60 -47.42
N GLN A 191 -0.85 -4.61 -48.74
CA GLN A 191 0.26 -5.34 -49.36
C GLN A 191 1.67 -5.10 -48.73
N HIS A 192 1.84 -3.96 -48.04
CA HIS A 192 3.10 -3.57 -47.39
C HIS A 192 3.37 -4.34 -46.09
N VAL A 193 2.34 -4.67 -45.29
CA VAL A 193 2.45 -5.43 -44.04
C VAL A 193 2.88 -6.86 -44.29
N ASN A 194 2.51 -7.44 -45.42
CA ASN A 194 2.80 -8.85 -45.80
C ASN A 194 4.15 -9.04 -46.50
N LYS A 195 4.85 -7.96 -46.90
CA LYS A 195 6.11 -8.04 -47.63
C LYS A 195 7.33 -7.63 -46.83
N THR A 196 7.18 -6.89 -45.77
CA THR A 196 8.29 -6.42 -44.90
C THR A 196 8.31 -7.16 -43.57
N GLU A 197 9.50 -7.53 -43.13
CA GLU A 197 9.72 -8.09 -41.78
C GLU A 197 9.69 -6.94 -40.79
N SER A 198 8.49 -6.53 -40.41
CA SER A 198 8.20 -5.33 -39.59
C SER A 198 7.83 -5.65 -38.14
N ALA A 199 7.88 -6.93 -37.75
CA ALA A 199 7.68 -7.39 -36.40
C ALA A 199 9.00 -7.89 -35.80
N ILE A 200 9.20 -7.59 -34.53
CA ILE A 200 10.37 -8.02 -33.77
C ILE A 200 9.88 -8.86 -32.60
N ARG A 201 10.52 -9.99 -32.40
CA ARG A 201 10.38 -10.86 -31.25
C ARG A 201 11.70 -10.85 -30.48
N ILE A 202 11.65 -10.54 -29.20
CA ILE A 202 12.78 -10.58 -28.28
C ILE A 202 12.51 -11.70 -27.28
N THR A 203 13.40 -12.68 -27.25
CA THR A 203 13.34 -13.79 -26.29
C THR A 203 14.52 -13.67 -25.31
N HIS A 204 14.23 -13.59 -24.03
CA HIS A 204 15.23 -13.68 -22.99
C HIS A 204 15.50 -15.15 -22.68
N LEU A 205 16.64 -15.65 -23.08
CA LEU A 205 16.98 -17.07 -23.02
C LEU A 205 16.94 -17.69 -21.61
N PRO A 206 17.47 -17.03 -20.57
CA PRO A 206 17.48 -17.61 -19.22
C PRO A 206 16.09 -17.78 -18.59
N THR A 207 15.16 -16.87 -18.86
CA THR A 207 13.82 -16.89 -18.27
C THR A 207 12.76 -17.43 -19.22
N GLY A 208 13.05 -17.54 -20.51
CA GLY A 208 12.08 -17.92 -21.55
C GLY A 208 11.01 -16.84 -21.79
N THR A 209 11.20 -15.62 -21.28
CA THR A 209 10.27 -14.51 -21.51
C THR A 209 10.35 -14.05 -22.95
N VAL A 210 9.18 -13.94 -23.61
CA VAL A 210 9.07 -13.53 -25.02
C VAL A 210 8.22 -12.25 -25.09
N VAL A 211 8.75 -11.23 -25.77
CA VAL A 211 8.05 -9.99 -26.06
C VAL A 211 8.01 -9.80 -27.57
N GLU A 212 6.83 -9.54 -28.11
CA GLU A 212 6.63 -9.29 -29.54
C GLU A 212 6.10 -7.86 -29.75
N LEU A 213 6.69 -7.16 -30.70
CA LEU A 213 6.25 -5.83 -31.15
C LEU A 213 6.00 -5.87 -32.64
N SER A 214 4.81 -5.46 -33.08
CA SER A 214 4.48 -5.35 -34.50
C SER A 214 4.14 -3.88 -34.88
N LEU A 215 4.45 -3.52 -36.12
CA LEU A 215 4.26 -2.15 -36.64
C LEU A 215 2.78 -1.70 -36.62
N ILE A 216 1.85 -2.64 -36.55
CA ILE A 216 0.41 -2.38 -36.47
C ILE A 216 0.04 -1.62 -35.19
N HIS A 217 0.77 -1.85 -34.09
CA HIS A 217 0.55 -1.17 -32.80
C HIS A 217 1.12 0.25 -32.77
N ILE A 218 2.03 0.58 -33.68
CA ILE A 218 2.67 1.91 -33.77
C ILE A 218 1.91 2.85 -34.71
N SER A 219 1.15 2.29 -35.67
CA SER A 219 0.46 3.09 -36.69
C SER A 219 -0.95 3.57 -36.31
N GLU A 220 -1.58 2.98 -35.28
CA GLU A 220 -2.91 3.38 -34.84
C GLU A 220 -3.00 4.80 -34.24
N PRO A 221 -2.06 5.26 -33.38
CA PRO A 221 -2.14 6.62 -32.84
C PRO A 221 -1.98 7.73 -33.89
N THR A 222 -1.28 7.43 -34.99
CA THR A 222 -0.99 8.42 -36.04
C THR A 222 -2.14 8.60 -37.04
N ARG A 223 -3.03 7.63 -37.17
CA ARG A 223 -4.17 7.69 -38.09
C ARG A 223 -5.33 8.58 -37.58
N HIS A 224 -5.48 8.69 -36.25
CA HIS A 224 -6.53 9.53 -35.67
C HIS A 224 -6.22 11.03 -35.65
N SER A 225 -4.95 11.42 -35.80
CA SER A 225 -4.55 12.84 -35.84
C SER A 225 -4.60 13.49 -37.23
N LEU A 226 -4.92 12.73 -38.29
CA LEU A 226 -4.97 13.24 -39.67
C LEU A 226 -6.38 13.36 -40.26
N ILE A 227 -7.44 13.17 -39.44
CA ILE A 227 -8.84 13.27 -39.88
C ILE A 227 -9.63 14.28 -39.00
N SER A 228 -8.99 15.34 -38.60
CA SER A 228 -9.68 16.48 -38.00
C SER A 228 -9.29 17.78 -38.72
#